data_99f882e62e22fee1f13b0ee49910f2a7
#
_entry.id   99f882e62e22fee1f13b0ee49910f2a7
#
_cell.length_a   1.000
_cell.length_b   1.000
_cell.length_c   1.000
_cell.angle_alpha   90.00
_cell.angle_beta   90.00
_cell.angle_gamma   90.00
#
_symmetry.space_group_name_H-M   'P 1'
#
loop_
_entity.id
_entity.type
_entity.pdbx_description
1 polymer ?
#
loop_
_entity_poly.entity_id
_entity_poly.type
_entity_poly.pdbx_seq_one_letter_code
_entity_poly.pdbx_strand_id
1 'polypeptide(L)'
;METLLEEEEEYSWREVKLPSLVPVVGEAEPPELERETGERRRGREVLVAVDHGPNSKHAFDWALIHFCRLADTLHLVHAVSSVNNEVIHEQSQVLMEKLAIEAFQVAMVRTIARIVEGDPGKVICREAKRLKPAAVVVGTRGRSLIQSVLQGSVSEYCFHNCKWAPVIIVPGKEAGDESLV
;
A
#
# COMPACT_ATOMS: atom_id res chain seq x y z
N MET A 1 29.81 -15.06 21.11
CA MET A 1 28.63 -14.23 20.86
C MET A 1 28.88 -13.48 19.55
N GLU A 2 28.52 -14.10 18.45
CA GLU A 2 28.55 -13.44 17.15
C GLU A 2 27.29 -12.63 17.02
N THR A 3 27.42 -11.31 17.07
CA THR A 3 26.39 -10.38 16.61
C THR A 3 26.31 -10.55 15.11
N LEU A 4 25.27 -11.25 14.64
CA LEU A 4 24.85 -11.23 13.25
C LEU A 4 24.43 -9.78 12.95
N LEU A 5 25.35 -9.03 12.37
CA LEU A 5 25.04 -7.80 11.66
C LEU A 5 24.15 -8.25 10.50
N GLU A 6 22.85 -8.05 10.62
CA GLU A 6 21.95 -8.11 9.48
C GLU A 6 22.44 -7.02 8.52
N GLU A 7 23.13 -7.43 7.46
CA GLU A 7 23.45 -6.56 6.34
C GLU A 7 22.10 -6.07 5.80
N GLU A 8 21.81 -4.80 6.02
CA GLU A 8 20.70 -4.13 5.37
C GLU A 8 21.05 -4.08 3.87
N GLU A 9 20.53 -5.03 3.11
CA GLU A 9 20.66 -5.01 1.66
C GLU A 9 20.09 -3.69 1.16
N GLU A 10 20.98 -2.84 0.67
CA GLU A 10 20.60 -1.57 0.04
C GLU A 10 19.81 -1.89 -1.22
N TYR A 11 18.55 -1.48 -1.27
CA TYR A 11 17.67 -1.73 -2.40
C TYR A 11 17.29 -0.43 -3.10
N SER A 12 17.21 -0.49 -4.43
CA SER A 12 16.87 0.66 -5.26
C SER A 12 15.38 0.98 -5.20
N TRP A 13 15.05 2.24 -4.97
CA TRP A 13 13.69 2.74 -4.93
C TRP A 13 13.58 4.18 -5.43
N ARG A 14 12.40 4.56 -5.85
CA ARG A 14 12.07 5.95 -6.22
C ARG A 14 10.73 6.34 -5.62
N GLU A 15 10.67 7.53 -5.05
CA GLU A 15 9.40 8.11 -4.60
C GLU A 15 8.67 8.71 -5.80
N VAL A 16 7.36 8.47 -5.85
CA VAL A 16 6.50 9.05 -6.88
C VAL A 16 6.09 10.45 -6.45
N LYS A 17 6.31 11.44 -7.30
CA LYS A 17 5.81 12.79 -7.09
C LYS A 17 4.31 12.80 -7.38
N LEU A 18 3.53 12.87 -6.31
CA LEU A 18 2.08 12.96 -6.40
C LEU A 18 1.63 14.43 -6.43
N PRO A 19 0.52 14.74 -7.12
CA PRO A 19 -0.05 16.08 -7.08
C PRO A 19 -0.48 16.41 -5.64
N SER A 20 -0.32 17.69 -5.24
CA SER A 20 -0.82 18.14 -3.95
C SER A 20 -2.35 18.27 -4.02
N LEU A 21 -3.04 17.32 -3.42
CA LEU A 21 -4.50 17.26 -3.39
C LEU A 21 -5.09 17.90 -2.13
N VAL A 22 -4.26 18.23 -1.15
CA VAL A 22 -4.68 18.90 0.07
C VAL A 22 -4.73 20.40 -0.18
N PRO A 23 -5.87 21.08 0.07
CA PRO A 23 -5.89 22.54 0.05
C PRO A 23 -4.82 23.06 1.01
N VAL A 24 -3.98 23.99 0.55
CA VAL A 24 -3.06 24.71 1.43
C VAL A 24 -3.92 25.62 2.31
N VAL A 25 -4.41 25.06 3.41
CA VAL A 25 -4.97 25.88 4.50
C VAL A 25 -3.76 26.51 5.17
N GLY A 26 -3.69 27.83 5.16
CA GLY A 26 -2.63 28.56 5.83
C GLY A 26 -2.43 28.04 7.25
N GLU A 27 -1.18 28.03 7.72
CA GLU A 27 -0.76 27.56 9.02
C GLU A 27 -1.49 28.33 10.14
N ALA A 28 -2.72 27.90 10.43
CA ALA A 28 -3.39 28.26 11.68
C ALA A 28 -2.88 27.25 12.73
N GLU A 29 -2.30 27.74 13.81
CA GLU A 29 -1.96 26.88 14.94
C GLU A 29 -3.19 26.09 15.38
N PRO A 30 -3.11 24.76 15.50
CA PRO A 30 -4.25 23.95 15.91
C PRO A 30 -4.72 24.36 17.32
N PRO A 31 -6.03 24.35 17.57
CA PRO A 31 -6.59 24.63 18.90
C PRO A 31 -5.95 23.75 19.99
N GLU A 32 -5.84 24.28 21.20
CA GLU A 32 -5.16 23.61 22.32
C GLU A 32 -5.73 22.21 22.61
N LEU A 33 -7.04 22.03 22.44
CA LEU A 33 -7.72 20.73 22.56
C LEU A 33 -7.23 19.69 21.50
N GLU A 34 -6.81 20.14 20.31
CA GLU A 34 -6.24 19.26 19.29
C GLU A 34 -4.80 18.86 19.61
N ARG A 35 -4.06 19.67 20.38
CA ARG A 35 -2.71 19.31 20.84
C ARG A 35 -2.75 18.19 21.88
N GLU A 36 -3.67 18.23 22.83
CA GLU A 36 -3.80 17.18 23.86
C GLU A 36 -4.36 15.86 23.32
N THR A 37 -5.22 15.92 22.31
CA THR A 37 -5.77 14.73 21.65
C THR A 37 -4.95 14.29 20.44
N GLY A 38 -3.99 15.08 20.00
CA GLY A 38 -3.20 14.88 18.77
C GLY A 38 -2.48 13.55 18.71
N GLU A 39 -1.96 13.06 19.85
CA GLU A 39 -1.32 11.73 19.90
C GLU A 39 -2.31 10.57 19.74
N ARG A 40 -3.55 10.73 20.21
CA ARG A 40 -4.61 9.72 20.05
C ARG A 40 -5.30 9.80 18.68
N ARG A 41 -5.19 10.94 17.99
CA ARG A 41 -5.78 11.19 16.67
C ARG A 41 -4.75 11.14 15.53
N ARG A 42 -3.48 10.81 15.82
CA ARG A 42 -2.51 10.56 14.77
C ARG A 42 -3.05 9.48 13.87
N GLY A 43 -3.14 9.80 12.58
CA GLY A 43 -3.50 8.84 11.56
C GLY A 43 -2.52 7.67 11.55
N ARG A 44 -3.03 6.52 11.21
CA ARG A 44 -2.23 5.30 11.07
C ARG A 44 -1.52 5.33 9.72
N GLU A 45 -0.40 4.64 9.66
CA GLU A 45 0.23 4.29 8.39
C GLU A 45 -0.42 3.00 7.88
N VAL A 46 -0.89 2.99 6.64
CA VAL A 46 -1.50 1.83 5.98
C VAL A 46 -0.71 1.54 4.71
N LEU A 47 -0.20 0.33 4.56
CA LEU A 47 0.56 -0.08 3.38
C LEU A 47 -0.32 -0.92 2.45
N VAL A 48 -0.44 -0.50 1.19
CA VAL A 48 -1.17 -1.24 0.16
C VAL A 48 -0.24 -1.55 -1.00
N ALA A 49 -0.11 -2.84 -1.33
CA ALA A 49 0.63 -3.28 -2.50
C ALA A 49 -0.25 -3.19 -3.74
N VAL A 50 0.25 -2.55 -4.78
CA VAL A 50 -0.47 -2.33 -6.04
C VAL A 50 0.36 -2.75 -7.24
N ASP A 51 -0.33 -3.18 -8.28
CA ASP A 51 0.19 -3.44 -9.62
C ASP A 51 -0.87 -3.05 -10.66
N HIS A 52 -0.62 -3.32 -11.92
CA HIS A 52 -1.56 -3.04 -12.99
C HIS A 52 -2.74 -4.03 -13.07
N GLY A 53 -2.78 -5.03 -12.19
CA GLY A 53 -3.80 -6.06 -12.20
C GLY A 53 -5.11 -5.64 -11.51
N PRO A 54 -6.23 -6.27 -11.89
CA PRO A 54 -7.54 -5.95 -11.32
C PRO A 54 -7.68 -6.35 -9.85
N ASN A 55 -6.96 -7.37 -9.41
CA ASN A 55 -7.05 -7.86 -8.04
C ASN A 55 -6.39 -6.93 -7.03
N SER A 56 -5.26 -6.32 -7.38
CA SER A 56 -4.65 -5.30 -6.53
C SER A 56 -5.50 -4.03 -6.49
N LYS A 57 -6.13 -3.66 -7.60
CA LYS A 57 -7.11 -2.56 -7.63
C LYS A 57 -8.30 -2.84 -6.72
N HIS A 58 -8.82 -4.06 -6.74
CA HIS A 58 -9.89 -4.46 -5.83
C HIS A 58 -9.46 -4.42 -4.35
N ALA A 59 -8.25 -4.87 -4.03
CA ALA A 59 -7.70 -4.77 -2.68
C ALA A 59 -7.52 -3.33 -2.23
N PHE A 60 -7.08 -2.45 -3.13
CA PHE A 60 -6.98 -1.01 -2.89
C PHE A 60 -8.35 -0.40 -2.60
N ASP A 61 -9.36 -0.67 -3.43
CA ASP A 61 -10.73 -0.18 -3.22
C ASP A 61 -11.31 -0.66 -1.89
N TRP A 62 -11.10 -1.93 -1.58
CA TRP A 62 -11.50 -2.50 -0.29
C TRP A 62 -10.84 -1.76 0.89
N ALA A 63 -9.55 -1.49 0.80
CA ALA A 63 -8.83 -0.77 1.85
C ALA A 63 -9.38 0.64 2.06
N LEU A 64 -9.70 1.36 0.98
CA LEU A 64 -10.28 2.70 1.08
C LEU A 64 -11.66 2.70 1.74
N ILE A 65 -12.51 1.73 1.38
CA ILE A 65 -13.90 1.70 1.84
C ILE A 65 -14.02 1.15 3.26
N HIS A 66 -13.25 0.10 3.59
CA HIS A 66 -13.46 -0.66 4.81
C HIS A 66 -12.40 -0.45 5.89
N PHE A 67 -11.21 0.03 5.54
CA PHE A 67 -10.09 0.09 6.47
C PHE A 67 -9.56 1.50 6.73
N CYS A 68 -9.35 2.30 5.69
CA CYS A 68 -8.79 3.64 5.80
C CYS A 68 -9.73 4.62 6.53
N ARG A 69 -9.14 5.53 7.28
CA ARG A 69 -9.83 6.60 8.01
C ARG A 69 -9.26 7.94 7.63
N LEU A 70 -10.02 9.00 7.85
CA LEU A 70 -9.72 10.37 7.44
C LEU A 70 -8.29 10.86 7.76
N ALA A 71 -7.73 10.50 8.88
CA ALA A 71 -6.40 10.96 9.30
C ALA A 71 -5.26 9.99 8.93
N ASP A 72 -5.57 8.86 8.29
CA ASP A 72 -4.57 7.86 7.92
C ASP A 72 -3.69 8.36 6.78
N THR A 73 -2.45 7.86 6.71
CA THR A 73 -1.56 8.00 5.56
C THR A 73 -1.51 6.67 4.83
N LEU A 74 -1.88 6.71 3.55
CA LEU A 74 -1.86 5.55 2.67
C LEU A 74 -0.51 5.48 1.96
N HIS A 75 0.23 4.41 2.17
CA HIS A 75 1.45 4.10 1.44
C HIS A 75 1.15 3.09 0.33
N LEU A 76 1.37 3.50 -0.91
CA LEU A 76 1.30 2.61 -2.06
C LEU A 76 2.69 2.12 -2.41
N VAL A 77 2.84 0.83 -2.60
CA VAL A 77 4.08 0.21 -3.07
C VAL A 77 3.83 -0.59 -4.34
N HIS A 78 4.63 -0.33 -5.35
CA HIS A 78 4.67 -1.09 -6.59
C HIS A 78 6.06 -1.68 -6.79
N ALA A 79 6.15 -3.01 -6.83
CA ALA A 79 7.39 -3.71 -7.11
C ALA A 79 7.58 -3.85 -8.63
N VAL A 80 8.75 -3.49 -9.11
CA VAL A 80 9.11 -3.51 -10.53
C VAL A 80 10.42 -4.26 -10.76
N SER A 81 10.66 -4.67 -12.00
CA SER A 81 11.90 -5.35 -12.40
C SER A 81 13.10 -4.39 -12.48
N SER A 82 12.86 -3.12 -12.76
CA SER A 82 13.90 -2.08 -12.79
C SER A 82 13.31 -0.69 -12.60
N VAL A 83 13.82 0.05 -11.64
CA VAL A 83 13.42 1.45 -11.39
C VAL A 83 14.06 2.42 -12.38
N ASN A 84 15.10 1.99 -13.08
CA ASN A 84 15.82 2.80 -14.07
C ASN A 84 15.24 2.66 -15.49
N ASN A 85 14.28 1.77 -15.71
CA ASN A 85 13.56 1.68 -16.96
C ASN A 85 12.50 2.78 -17.03
N GLU A 86 12.70 3.79 -17.87
CA GLU A 86 11.82 4.95 -17.97
C GLU A 86 10.39 4.58 -18.36
N VAL A 87 10.19 3.60 -19.24
CA VAL A 87 8.85 3.16 -19.66
C VAL A 87 8.10 2.54 -18.47
N ILE A 88 8.75 1.66 -17.72
CA ILE A 88 8.17 1.06 -16.52
C ILE A 88 7.88 2.14 -15.48
N HIS A 89 8.81 3.07 -15.31
CA HIS A 89 8.67 4.17 -14.36
C HIS A 89 7.47 5.06 -14.70
N GLU A 90 7.33 5.50 -15.95
CA GLU A 90 6.22 6.33 -16.42
C GLU A 90 4.87 5.64 -16.23
N GLN A 91 4.77 4.36 -16.62
CA GLN A 91 3.55 3.58 -16.43
C GLN A 91 3.17 3.44 -14.96
N SER A 92 4.16 3.19 -14.12
CA SER A 92 3.96 3.06 -12.68
C SER A 92 3.57 4.39 -12.04
N GLN A 93 4.15 5.49 -12.50
CA GLN A 93 3.80 6.84 -12.03
C GLN A 93 2.34 7.17 -12.35
N VAL A 94 1.90 6.94 -13.59
CA VAL A 94 0.51 7.15 -14.00
C VAL A 94 -0.46 6.33 -13.15
N LEU A 95 -0.14 5.06 -12.88
CA LEU A 95 -0.93 4.22 -11.97
C LEU A 95 -1.04 4.84 -10.59
N MET A 96 0.10 5.23 -10.00
CA MET A 96 0.15 5.78 -8.64
C MET A 96 -0.59 7.11 -8.53
N GLU A 97 -0.46 7.99 -9.50
CA GLU A 97 -1.18 9.26 -9.54
C GLU A 97 -2.69 9.04 -9.58
N LYS A 98 -3.16 8.13 -10.42
CA LYS A 98 -4.58 7.76 -10.51
C LYS A 98 -5.10 7.23 -9.17
N LEU A 99 -4.38 6.30 -8.55
CA LEU A 99 -4.80 5.72 -7.27
C LEU A 99 -4.77 6.76 -6.14
N ALA A 100 -3.82 7.68 -6.14
CA ALA A 100 -3.76 8.76 -5.14
C ALA A 100 -4.96 9.71 -5.25
N ILE A 101 -5.40 10.04 -6.47
CA ILE A 101 -6.58 10.85 -6.71
C ILE A 101 -7.84 10.13 -6.18
N GLU A 102 -7.97 8.83 -6.50
CA GLU A 102 -9.09 8.02 -6.00
C GLU A 102 -9.10 7.93 -4.47
N ALA A 103 -7.93 7.73 -3.85
CA ALA A 103 -7.79 7.67 -2.40
C ALA A 103 -8.24 8.97 -1.72
N PHE A 104 -7.90 10.11 -2.29
CA PHE A 104 -8.34 11.40 -1.79
C PHE A 104 -9.86 11.60 -1.97
N GLN A 105 -10.39 11.24 -3.14
CA GLN A 105 -11.82 11.41 -3.44
C GLN A 105 -12.72 10.50 -2.57
N VAL A 106 -12.29 9.28 -2.30
CA VAL A 106 -13.10 8.27 -1.59
C VAL A 106 -12.92 8.35 -0.08
N ALA A 107 -11.70 8.49 0.41
CA ALA A 107 -11.37 8.38 1.82
C ALA A 107 -10.72 9.63 2.42
N MET A 108 -10.43 10.65 1.61
CA MET A 108 -9.75 11.89 2.01
C MET A 108 -8.42 11.62 2.75
N VAL A 109 -7.73 10.56 2.39
CA VAL A 109 -6.44 10.18 2.97
C VAL A 109 -5.28 10.77 2.19
N ARG A 110 -4.20 11.08 2.90
CA ARG A 110 -2.92 11.43 2.29
C ARG A 110 -2.28 10.18 1.71
N THR A 111 -1.71 10.28 0.51
CA THR A 111 -1.04 9.16 -0.15
C THR A 111 0.44 9.46 -0.36
N ILE A 112 1.27 8.49 -0.08
CA ILE A 112 2.70 8.45 -0.41
C ILE A 112 2.91 7.20 -1.26
N ALA A 113 3.61 7.32 -2.38
CA ALA A 113 3.80 6.21 -3.30
C ALA A 113 5.27 5.97 -3.59
N ARG A 114 5.66 4.70 -3.63
CA ARG A 114 7.02 4.26 -3.95
C ARG A 114 7.01 3.15 -5.00
N ILE A 115 7.89 3.29 -5.96
CA ILE A 115 8.23 2.24 -6.92
C ILE A 115 9.54 1.62 -6.44
N VAL A 116 9.55 0.32 -6.22
CA VAL A 116 10.67 -0.40 -5.62
C VAL A 116 11.10 -1.55 -6.51
N GLU A 117 12.38 -1.65 -6.77
CA GLU A 117 12.96 -2.75 -7.54
C GLU A 117 13.06 -4.01 -6.69
N GLY A 118 12.60 -5.13 -7.22
CA GLY A 118 12.77 -6.43 -6.61
C GLY A 118 11.55 -7.35 -6.67
N ASP A 119 11.67 -8.48 -6.00
CA ASP A 119 10.58 -9.44 -5.84
C ASP A 119 9.44 -8.84 -5.01
N PRO A 120 8.20 -8.88 -5.50
CA PRO A 120 7.07 -8.23 -4.85
C PRO A 120 6.87 -8.61 -3.39
N GLY A 121 6.93 -9.88 -3.04
CA GLY A 121 6.75 -10.34 -1.67
C GLY A 121 7.82 -9.81 -0.73
N LYS A 122 9.09 -9.85 -1.17
CA LYS A 122 10.22 -9.31 -0.41
C LYS A 122 10.14 -7.80 -0.26
N VAL A 123 9.78 -7.09 -1.33
CA VAL A 123 9.59 -5.63 -1.34
C VAL A 123 8.53 -5.23 -0.32
N ILE A 124 7.37 -5.86 -0.33
CA ILE A 124 6.28 -5.54 0.58
C ILE A 124 6.69 -5.76 2.03
N CYS A 125 7.32 -6.89 2.35
CA CYS A 125 7.78 -7.18 3.71
C CYS A 125 8.85 -6.19 4.19
N ARG A 126 9.73 -5.75 3.30
CA ARG A 126 10.77 -4.75 3.59
C ARG A 126 10.17 -3.37 3.85
N GLU A 127 9.21 -2.95 3.04
CA GLU A 127 8.47 -1.70 3.26
C GLU A 127 7.66 -1.74 4.56
N ALA A 128 7.06 -2.90 4.90
CA ALA A 128 6.38 -3.09 6.18
C ALA A 128 7.35 -2.98 7.37
N LYS A 129 8.57 -3.54 7.25
CA LYS A 129 9.63 -3.39 8.27
C LYS A 129 9.99 -1.92 8.49
N ARG A 130 10.13 -1.16 7.39
CA ARG A 130 10.46 0.27 7.43
C ARG A 130 9.37 1.14 8.03
N LEU A 131 8.13 0.93 7.61
CA LEU A 131 6.98 1.75 7.98
C LEU A 131 6.34 1.34 9.30
N LYS A 132 6.38 0.05 9.65
CA LYS A 132 5.62 -0.54 10.76
C LYS A 132 4.15 -0.09 10.73
N PRO A 133 3.44 -0.34 9.60
CA PRO A 133 2.10 0.16 9.42
C PRO A 133 1.09 -0.54 10.33
N ALA A 134 -0.11 0.03 10.46
CA ALA A 134 -1.22 -0.60 11.16
C ALA A 134 -1.69 -1.89 10.47
N ALA A 135 -1.57 -1.94 9.14
CA ALA A 135 -1.78 -3.15 8.34
C ALA A 135 -1.09 -3.05 6.98
N VAL A 136 -0.81 -4.22 6.41
CA VAL A 136 -0.41 -4.41 5.01
C VAL A 136 -1.58 -5.04 4.27
N VAL A 137 -2.05 -4.41 3.21
CA VAL A 137 -3.16 -4.90 2.38
C VAL A 137 -2.61 -5.41 1.06
N VAL A 138 -2.93 -6.64 0.73
CA VAL A 138 -2.54 -7.31 -0.51
C VAL A 138 -3.73 -8.02 -1.14
N GLY A 139 -3.80 -8.02 -2.47
CA GLY A 139 -4.78 -8.80 -3.21
C GLY A 139 -4.29 -10.23 -3.47
N THR A 140 -5.21 -11.14 -3.68
CA THR A 140 -4.89 -12.46 -4.23
C THR A 140 -5.13 -12.48 -5.72
N ARG A 141 -4.39 -13.31 -6.47
CA ARG A 141 -4.75 -13.60 -7.85
C ARG A 141 -6.01 -14.48 -7.84
N GLY A 142 -7.17 -13.89 -8.12
CA GLY A 142 -8.42 -14.62 -8.29
C GLY A 142 -8.35 -15.52 -9.52
N ARG A 143 -7.91 -16.75 -9.33
CA ARG A 143 -8.08 -17.81 -10.34
C ARG A 143 -8.39 -19.11 -9.65
N SER A 144 -9.64 -19.57 -9.93
CA SER A 144 -10.15 -20.91 -9.72
C SER A 144 -10.39 -21.36 -8.28
N LEU A 145 -11.64 -21.65 -8.01
CA LEU A 145 -12.22 -22.24 -6.80
C LEU A 145 -11.61 -23.58 -6.33
N ILE A 146 -10.65 -24.13 -7.05
CA ILE A 146 -10.11 -25.47 -6.80
C ILE A 146 -8.78 -25.42 -6.05
N GLN A 147 -8.18 -24.25 -5.89
CA GLN A 147 -6.88 -24.13 -5.25
C GLN A 147 -6.97 -23.14 -4.08
N SER A 148 -6.41 -23.54 -2.95
CA SER A 148 -6.47 -22.83 -1.68
C SER A 148 -6.32 -21.31 -1.82
N VAL A 149 -7.05 -20.58 -1.02
CA VAL A 149 -7.12 -19.10 -0.93
C VAL A 149 -5.75 -18.40 -0.88
N LEU A 150 -4.70 -19.15 -0.60
CA LEU A 150 -3.32 -18.64 -0.44
C LEU A 150 -2.43 -18.82 -1.67
N GLN A 151 -2.93 -19.28 -2.81
CA GLN A 151 -2.11 -19.49 -4.00
C GLN A 151 -1.86 -18.23 -4.86
N GLY A 152 -1.60 -17.09 -4.24
CA GLY A 152 -0.87 -16.03 -4.89
C GLY A 152 0.54 -15.98 -4.31
N SER A 153 1.57 -16.17 -5.09
CA SER A 153 2.96 -16.19 -4.60
C SER A 153 3.32 -15.00 -3.70
N VAL A 154 2.73 -13.83 -3.94
CA VAL A 154 2.96 -12.60 -3.18
C VAL A 154 2.21 -12.60 -1.86
N SER A 155 0.90 -12.89 -1.86
CA SER A 155 0.09 -12.92 -0.63
C SER A 155 0.52 -14.03 0.32
N GLU A 156 0.88 -15.20 -0.22
CA GLU A 156 1.42 -16.31 0.54
C GLU A 156 2.78 -15.94 1.16
N TYR A 157 3.68 -15.34 0.38
CA TYR A 157 4.96 -14.88 0.89
C TYR A 157 4.78 -13.87 2.03
N CYS A 158 3.91 -12.87 1.85
CA CYS A 158 3.62 -11.88 2.88
C CYS A 158 3.02 -12.51 4.14
N PHE A 159 2.11 -13.48 3.98
CA PHE A 159 1.51 -14.20 5.10
C PHE A 159 2.57 -14.89 5.98
N HIS A 160 3.55 -15.55 5.36
CA HIS A 160 4.58 -16.27 6.09
C HIS A 160 5.73 -15.40 6.60
N ASN A 161 6.05 -14.31 5.91
CA ASN A 161 7.29 -13.56 6.14
C ASN A 161 7.09 -12.14 6.69
N CYS A 162 5.91 -11.56 6.57
CA CYS A 162 5.66 -10.24 7.12
C CYS A 162 5.37 -10.32 8.63
N LYS A 163 6.37 -9.97 9.43
CA LYS A 163 6.31 -10.03 10.91
C LYS A 163 6.09 -8.67 11.56
N TRP A 164 6.04 -7.60 10.77
CA TRP A 164 6.09 -6.22 11.24
C TRP A 164 4.72 -5.54 11.33
N ALA A 165 3.71 -6.15 10.73
CA ALA A 165 2.34 -5.67 10.73
C ALA A 165 1.37 -6.81 10.41
N PRO A 166 0.08 -6.69 10.81
CA PRO A 166 -0.97 -7.55 10.32
C PRO A 166 -1.07 -7.49 8.80
N VAL A 167 -1.25 -8.65 8.16
CA VAL A 167 -1.46 -8.75 6.71
C VAL A 167 -2.93 -9.02 6.43
N ILE A 168 -3.56 -8.13 5.68
CA ILE A 168 -4.94 -8.28 5.21
C ILE A 168 -4.88 -8.77 3.76
N ILE A 169 -5.38 -9.97 3.53
CA ILE A 169 -5.43 -10.58 2.21
C ILE A 169 -6.85 -10.41 1.67
N VAL A 170 -7.00 -9.64 0.60
CA VAL A 170 -8.29 -9.38 -0.03
C VAL A 170 -8.46 -10.33 -1.20
N PRO A 171 -9.46 -11.23 -1.18
CA PRO A 171 -9.73 -12.13 -2.29
C PRO A 171 -10.05 -11.36 -3.56
N GLY A 172 -9.53 -11.83 -4.69
CA GLY A 172 -9.90 -11.27 -5.99
C GLY A 172 -11.38 -11.53 -6.29
N LYS A 173 -12.00 -10.63 -7.07
CA LYS A 173 -13.34 -10.87 -7.58
C LYS A 173 -13.28 -11.99 -8.62
N GLU A 174 -14.21 -12.95 -8.54
CA GLU A 174 -14.40 -13.93 -9.59
C GLU A 174 -14.97 -13.25 -10.84
N ALA A 175 -14.50 -13.69 -12.02
CA ALA A 175 -15.12 -13.28 -13.26
C ALA A 175 -16.55 -13.86 -13.33
N GLY A 176 -17.55 -13.05 -13.02
CA GLY A 176 -18.95 -13.47 -12.97
C GLY A 176 -19.74 -12.93 -11.79
N ASP A 177 -19.08 -12.36 -10.78
CA ASP A 177 -19.73 -11.72 -9.64
C ASP A 177 -20.03 -10.23 -9.95
N GLU A 178 -20.67 -10.00 -11.09
CA GLU A 178 -21.44 -8.78 -11.30
C GLU A 178 -22.71 -8.94 -10.46
N SER A 179 -22.67 -8.34 -9.28
CA SER A 179 -23.87 -8.23 -8.45
C SER A 179 -25.01 -7.66 -9.30
N LEU A 180 -25.97 -8.50 -9.56
CA LEU A 180 -27.29 -8.08 -9.99
C LEU A 180 -27.85 -7.19 -8.88
N VAL A 181 -27.84 -5.88 -9.10
CA VAL A 181 -28.70 -4.92 -8.40
C VAL A 181 -29.84 -4.57 -9.31
#